data_a46530a4c8e260ed02d0126d75f85f83
#
_entry.id   a46530a4c8e260ed02d0126d75f85f83
#
_cell.length_a   1.000
_cell.length_b   1.000
_cell.length_c   1.000
_cell.angle_alpha   90.00
_cell.angle_beta   90.00
_cell.angle_gamma   90.00
#
_symmetry.space_group_name_H-M   'P 1'
#
loop_
_entity.id
_entity.type
_entity.pdbx_description
1 polymer ?
#
loop_
_entity_poly.entity_id
_entity_poly.type
_entity_poly.pdbx_seq_one_letter_code
_entity_poly.pdbx_strand_id
1 'polypeptide(L)'
;MNYKLLLLFLCVICYSCNKKSDNIERFFIPQGAGDQGVINKYYINIYSKNQQSKKTLLDYSLIEKINDSIYRKETYSPSYGLKSSKQFKIEDGEIMEINREKYYLSDTLVAFYTDQEAKTYLTFRKDTVYYKTKLKNKDSFSKDIYQSTRMIKDTIIKNKPAKIVEQNTTDITVFGKTFRDTVQLRSRSIYVQDLGLYSSIISTNKDVIERILVEQLLPSEFDKQSKHGIQRVGYINFDQTIDKDKELDLCLPHKLIADYYNGENDRAGFIGGKSNLKKLINSKLDASKLTNESGYLTFRFVINCKGIAGKFTTDESADFNYNKKQFSNEAITHLYDILSSVKEWKPVIIRNKKRDSYFYLTFILKNGEIQDILP
;
A
#
# COMPACT_ATOMS: atom_id res chain seq x y z
N MET A 1 -32.53 59.20 25.31
CA MET A 1 -31.53 58.13 25.09
C MET A 1 -31.57 57.81 23.60
N ASN A 2 -30.45 58.08 22.89
CA ASN A 2 -30.43 58.13 21.42
C ASN A 2 -30.52 56.72 20.79
N TYR A 3 -31.61 56.39 20.13
CA TYR A 3 -31.85 55.12 19.44
C TYR A 3 -30.74 54.75 18.43
N LYS A 4 -30.05 55.72 17.89
CA LYS A 4 -28.90 55.53 17.01
C LYS A 4 -27.71 54.87 17.71
N LEU A 5 -27.49 55.12 19.01
CA LEU A 5 -26.43 54.52 19.80
C LEU A 5 -26.73 53.04 20.13
N LEU A 6 -28.01 52.73 20.35
CA LEU A 6 -28.48 51.36 20.62
C LEU A 6 -28.36 50.47 19.38
N LEU A 7 -28.65 51.00 18.18
CA LEU A 7 -28.48 50.28 16.92
C LEU A 7 -27.04 49.99 16.59
N LEU A 8 -26.11 50.94 16.87
CA LEU A 8 -24.69 50.75 16.67
C LEU A 8 -24.12 49.63 17.59
N PHE A 9 -24.59 49.58 18.83
CA PHE A 9 -24.20 48.54 19.79
C PHE A 9 -24.73 47.16 19.40
N LEU A 10 -25.94 47.04 18.87
CA LEU A 10 -26.51 45.79 18.33
C LEU A 10 -25.73 45.32 17.07
N CYS A 11 -25.35 46.24 16.18
CA CYS A 11 -24.55 45.86 15.01
C CYS A 11 -23.14 45.39 15.40
N VAL A 12 -22.51 45.99 16.43
CA VAL A 12 -21.18 45.50 16.91
C VAL A 12 -21.27 44.15 17.57
N ILE A 13 -22.36 43.84 18.29
CA ILE A 13 -22.59 42.49 18.89
C ILE A 13 -22.85 41.46 17.81
N CYS A 14 -23.58 41.79 16.74
CA CYS A 14 -23.76 40.89 15.61
C CYS A 14 -22.50 40.66 14.78
N TYR A 15 -21.58 41.65 14.71
CA TYR A 15 -20.31 41.47 14.03
C TYR A 15 -19.29 40.64 14.83
N SER A 16 -19.41 40.60 16.17
CA SER A 16 -18.49 39.82 17.01
C SER A 16 -18.82 38.34 17.13
N CYS A 17 -20.01 37.87 16.62
CA CYS A 17 -20.41 36.47 16.69
C CYS A 17 -20.11 35.64 15.44
N ASN A 18 -19.57 36.22 14.38
CA ASN A 18 -19.06 35.42 13.26
C ASN A 18 -17.58 35.04 13.50
N LYS A 19 -17.26 34.32 14.56
CA LYS A 19 -16.13 33.42 14.47
C LYS A 19 -16.46 32.44 13.32
N LYS A 20 -15.87 32.71 12.14
CA LYS A 20 -15.81 31.71 11.08
C LYS A 20 -15.33 30.41 11.75
N SER A 21 -16.21 29.46 11.95
CA SER A 21 -15.80 28.11 12.34
C SER A 21 -14.75 27.73 11.30
N ASP A 22 -13.53 27.46 11.74
CA ASP A 22 -12.49 27.01 10.84
C ASP A 22 -13.09 25.86 10.02
N ASN A 23 -13.17 26.06 8.72
CA ASN A 23 -13.71 25.02 7.84
C ASN A 23 -12.77 23.82 7.90
N ILE A 24 -13.12 22.81 8.72
CA ILE A 24 -12.33 21.60 8.94
C ILE A 24 -12.04 20.87 7.62
N GLU A 25 -12.96 21.01 6.66
CA GLU A 25 -12.81 20.44 5.33
C GLU A 25 -11.50 20.88 4.68
N ARG A 26 -11.17 22.18 4.72
CA ARG A 26 -9.94 22.73 4.14
C ARG A 26 -8.66 22.20 4.76
N PHE A 27 -8.71 21.65 5.96
CA PHE A 27 -7.57 21.02 6.62
C PHE A 27 -7.51 19.52 6.39
N PHE A 28 -8.62 18.88 6.07
CA PHE A 28 -8.69 17.45 5.85
C PHE A 28 -8.59 17.08 4.37
N ILE A 29 -9.22 17.87 3.51
CA ILE A 29 -9.28 17.66 2.07
C ILE A 29 -8.22 18.54 1.38
N PRO A 30 -7.28 17.96 0.63
CA PRO A 30 -6.35 18.71 -0.19
C PRO A 30 -7.06 19.56 -1.24
N GLN A 31 -6.50 20.71 -1.56
CA GLN A 31 -6.98 21.51 -2.69
C GLN A 31 -6.86 20.71 -3.99
N GLY A 32 -7.91 20.70 -4.81
CA GLY A 32 -7.96 19.92 -6.05
C GLY A 32 -8.49 18.50 -5.89
N ALA A 33 -8.83 18.07 -4.65
CA ALA A 33 -9.45 16.75 -4.43
C ALA A 33 -10.94 16.66 -4.82
N GLY A 34 -11.43 17.55 -5.69
CA GLY A 34 -12.78 17.50 -6.25
C GLY A 34 -13.12 16.13 -6.86
N ASP A 35 -13.79 16.11 -8.01
CA ASP A 35 -14.26 14.85 -8.63
C ASP A 35 -13.14 13.89 -9.08
N GLN A 36 -11.93 14.39 -9.27
CA GLN A 36 -10.78 13.57 -9.71
C GLN A 36 -9.94 13.01 -8.55
N GLY A 37 -10.06 13.58 -7.35
CA GLY A 37 -9.25 13.22 -6.21
C GLY A 37 -7.80 13.74 -6.25
N VAL A 38 -7.08 13.54 -5.16
CA VAL A 38 -5.65 13.87 -4.99
C VAL A 38 -4.94 12.70 -4.30
N ILE A 39 -3.78 12.32 -4.81
CA ILE A 39 -2.89 11.34 -4.19
C ILE A 39 -1.82 12.08 -3.37
N ASN A 40 -1.82 11.89 -2.08
CA ASN A 40 -0.75 12.30 -1.19
C ASN A 40 0.31 11.21 -1.11
N LYS A 41 1.54 11.53 -1.45
CA LYS A 41 2.72 10.64 -1.33
C LYS A 41 3.47 10.98 -0.05
N TYR A 42 3.77 9.98 0.76
CA TYR A 42 4.42 10.14 2.05
C TYR A 42 5.70 9.34 2.15
N TYR A 43 6.72 9.89 2.82
CA TYR A 43 7.74 9.07 3.47
C TYR A 43 7.24 8.58 4.82
N ILE A 44 7.46 7.29 5.08
CA ILE A 44 7.22 6.64 6.37
C ILE A 44 8.56 6.23 6.93
N ASN A 45 9.00 6.89 8.00
CA ASN A 45 10.19 6.52 8.74
C ASN A 45 9.77 5.70 9.97
N ILE A 46 10.28 4.51 10.10
CA ILE A 46 10.04 3.63 11.23
C ILE A 46 11.32 3.52 12.04
N TYR A 47 11.26 3.92 13.29
CA TYR A 47 12.37 3.84 14.24
C TYR A 47 12.01 2.80 15.30
N SER A 48 12.72 1.68 15.32
CA SER A 48 12.56 0.67 16.37
C SER A 48 13.32 1.09 17.61
N LYS A 49 12.63 1.14 18.74
CA LYS A 49 13.21 1.54 20.04
C LYS A 49 14.28 0.56 20.52
N ASN A 50 14.18 -0.70 20.11
CA ASN A 50 15.03 -1.78 20.61
C ASN A 50 16.24 -2.10 19.72
N GLN A 51 16.27 -1.64 18.46
CA GLN A 51 17.25 -2.08 17.48
C GLN A 51 18.10 -0.96 16.89
N GLN A 52 17.91 0.29 17.29
CA GLN A 52 18.56 1.47 16.69
C GLN A 52 18.45 1.49 15.14
N SER A 53 17.50 0.75 14.58
CA SER A 53 17.31 0.62 13.15
C SER A 53 16.30 1.64 12.65
N LYS A 54 16.60 2.24 11.49
CA LYS A 54 15.68 3.12 10.76
C LYS A 54 15.31 2.44 9.45
N LYS A 55 14.00 2.33 9.18
CA LYS A 55 13.48 1.88 7.87
C LYS A 55 12.66 3.02 7.26
N THR A 56 12.93 3.35 6.02
CA THR A 56 12.14 4.34 5.27
C THR A 56 11.34 3.62 4.17
N LEU A 57 10.06 3.92 4.09
CA LEU A 57 9.12 3.38 3.10
C LEU A 57 8.38 4.53 2.43
N LEU A 58 7.80 4.26 1.27
CA LEU A 58 6.79 5.12 0.65
C LEU A 58 5.39 4.62 0.99
N ASP A 59 4.44 5.54 1.05
CA ASP A 59 3.02 5.26 1.23
C ASP A 59 2.22 6.29 0.45
N TYR A 60 1.06 5.90 -0.06
CA TYR A 60 0.21 6.77 -0.86
C TYR A 60 -1.20 6.79 -0.29
N SER A 61 -1.85 7.94 -0.37
CA SER A 61 -3.22 8.10 0.11
C SER A 61 -4.03 8.93 -0.87
N LEU A 62 -4.95 8.30 -1.58
CA LEU A 62 -5.98 8.97 -2.38
C LEU A 62 -7.03 9.57 -1.44
N ILE A 63 -7.40 10.81 -1.70
CA ILE A 63 -8.59 11.43 -1.14
C ILE A 63 -9.41 11.96 -2.30
N GLU A 64 -10.66 11.55 -2.38
CA GLU A 64 -11.60 11.98 -3.42
C GLU A 64 -12.98 12.23 -2.83
N LYS A 65 -13.73 13.10 -3.47
CA LYS A 65 -15.10 13.41 -3.13
C LYS A 65 -16.03 12.39 -3.80
N ILE A 66 -16.93 11.75 -3.03
CA ILE A 66 -17.96 10.86 -3.56
C ILE A 66 -19.24 11.65 -3.84
N ASN A 67 -19.60 12.56 -2.93
CA ASN A 67 -20.72 13.50 -3.06
C ASN A 67 -20.46 14.72 -2.16
N ASP A 68 -21.42 15.61 -2.03
CA ASP A 68 -21.24 16.91 -1.35
C ASP A 68 -20.78 16.83 0.10
N SER A 69 -21.03 15.74 0.79
CA SER A 69 -20.67 15.58 2.21
C SER A 69 -19.81 14.34 2.49
N ILE A 70 -19.59 13.46 1.50
CA ILE A 70 -18.89 12.19 1.69
C ILE A 70 -17.61 12.17 0.88
N TYR A 71 -16.53 11.81 1.54
CA TYR A 71 -15.20 11.63 0.96
C TYR A 71 -14.73 10.20 1.17
N ARG A 72 -13.99 9.67 0.18
CA ARG A 72 -13.28 8.41 0.28
C ARG A 72 -11.79 8.67 0.44
N LYS A 73 -11.17 7.91 1.34
CA LYS A 73 -9.73 7.88 1.53
C LYS A 73 -9.23 6.46 1.36
N GLU A 74 -8.44 6.23 0.36
CA GLU A 74 -7.75 4.97 0.13
C GLU A 74 -6.28 5.10 0.49
N THR A 75 -5.69 4.04 1.04
CA THR A 75 -4.27 3.98 1.36
C THR A 75 -3.64 2.84 0.59
N TYR A 76 -2.52 3.12 -0.06
CA TYR A 76 -1.80 2.17 -0.90
C TYR A 76 -0.41 1.89 -0.34
N SER A 77 0.09 0.69 -0.58
CA SER A 77 1.46 0.26 -0.22
C SER A 77 2.51 0.93 -1.13
N PRO A 78 3.81 0.81 -0.79
CA PRO A 78 4.89 1.21 -1.70
C PRO A 78 4.82 0.54 -3.08
N SER A 79 4.21 -0.64 -3.16
CA SER A 79 3.98 -1.39 -4.39
C SER A 79 2.61 -1.12 -5.00
N TYR A 80 1.99 0.02 -4.70
CA TYR A 80 0.70 0.48 -5.23
C TYR A 80 -0.51 -0.42 -4.90
N GLY A 81 -0.34 -1.43 -4.06
CA GLY A 81 -1.44 -2.29 -3.62
C GLY A 81 -2.35 -1.60 -2.61
N LEU A 82 -3.67 -1.71 -2.78
CA LEU A 82 -4.66 -1.15 -1.84
C LEU A 82 -4.53 -1.82 -0.46
N LYS A 83 -4.37 -1.02 0.59
CA LYS A 83 -4.28 -1.48 1.99
C LYS A 83 -5.56 -1.26 2.78
N SER A 84 -6.20 -0.12 2.54
CA SER A 84 -7.45 0.22 3.22
C SER A 84 -8.25 1.25 2.44
N SER A 85 -9.56 1.18 2.57
CA SER A 85 -10.51 2.20 2.13
C SER A 85 -11.34 2.67 3.33
N LYS A 86 -11.59 3.96 3.41
CA LYS A 86 -12.39 4.59 4.43
C LYS A 86 -13.31 5.61 3.79
N GLN A 87 -14.51 5.73 4.33
CA GLN A 87 -15.42 6.81 3.97
C GLN A 87 -15.62 7.75 5.16
N PHE A 88 -15.65 9.02 4.85
CA PHE A 88 -15.82 10.08 5.83
C PHE A 88 -16.96 10.99 5.45
N LYS A 89 -17.75 11.39 6.43
CA LYS A 89 -18.74 12.44 6.33
C LYS A 89 -18.25 13.68 7.06
N ILE A 90 -18.44 14.85 6.48
CA ILE A 90 -18.16 16.12 7.13
C ILE A 90 -19.50 16.67 7.61
N GLU A 91 -19.62 16.85 8.91
CA GLU A 91 -20.83 17.30 9.56
C GLU A 91 -20.51 18.09 10.84
N ASP A 92 -21.19 19.20 11.07
CA ASP A 92 -21.06 20.05 12.28
C ASP A 92 -19.61 20.43 12.68
N GLY A 93 -18.73 20.60 11.69
CA GLY A 93 -17.33 20.93 11.92
C GLY A 93 -16.49 19.76 12.42
N GLU A 94 -16.95 18.54 12.22
CA GLU A 94 -16.24 17.29 12.51
C GLU A 94 -16.12 16.42 11.28
N ILE A 95 -15.09 15.60 11.24
CA ILE A 95 -14.91 14.52 10.26
C ILE A 95 -15.35 13.22 10.92
N MET A 96 -16.39 12.63 10.38
CA MET A 96 -16.97 11.38 10.87
C MET A 96 -16.54 10.22 9.98
N GLU A 97 -15.93 9.17 10.54
CA GLU A 97 -15.66 7.92 9.82
C GLU A 97 -16.94 7.09 9.80
N ILE A 98 -17.49 6.84 8.62
CA ILE A 98 -18.77 6.12 8.42
C ILE A 98 -18.56 4.71 7.85
N ASN A 99 -17.42 4.46 7.26
CA ASN A 99 -17.08 3.13 6.74
C ASN A 99 -15.56 2.90 6.76
N ARG A 100 -15.13 1.64 6.92
CA ARG A 100 -13.71 1.25 6.88
C ARG A 100 -13.54 -0.16 6.34
N GLU A 101 -12.60 -0.31 5.43
CA GLU A 101 -12.20 -1.58 4.84
C GLU A 101 -10.69 -1.75 4.92
N LYS A 102 -10.25 -2.96 5.20
CA LYS A 102 -8.84 -3.34 5.15
C LYS A 102 -8.66 -4.49 4.16
N TYR A 103 -7.59 -4.41 3.40
CA TYR A 103 -7.26 -5.38 2.38
C TYR A 103 -5.92 -6.04 2.68
N TYR A 104 -5.83 -7.31 2.32
CA TYR A 104 -4.60 -8.06 2.29
C TYR A 104 -4.27 -8.36 0.84
N LEU A 105 -3.05 -7.98 0.41
CA LEU A 105 -2.63 -8.09 -0.99
C LEU A 105 -3.61 -7.45 -2.00
N SER A 106 -4.26 -6.38 -1.57
CA SER A 106 -5.17 -5.56 -2.38
C SER A 106 -6.49 -6.19 -2.85
N ASP A 107 -6.74 -7.47 -2.56
CA ASP A 107 -7.92 -8.18 -3.04
C ASP A 107 -8.72 -8.85 -1.96
N THR A 108 -8.07 -9.23 -0.87
CA THR A 108 -8.71 -9.93 0.22
C THR A 108 -9.12 -8.97 1.30
N LEU A 109 -10.41 -8.71 1.39
CA LEU A 109 -10.99 -7.94 2.45
C LEU A 109 -10.84 -8.69 3.78
N VAL A 110 -10.07 -8.14 4.71
CA VAL A 110 -9.71 -8.82 5.95
C VAL A 110 -10.41 -8.31 7.17
N ALA A 111 -10.89 -7.07 7.13
CA ALA A 111 -11.64 -6.51 8.26
C ALA A 111 -12.50 -5.33 7.84
N PHE A 112 -13.76 -5.33 8.32
CA PHE A 112 -14.53 -4.17 8.25
C PHE A 112 -15.65 -4.33 9.01
N TYR A 113 -16.27 -3.51 9.29
CA TYR A 113 -17.15 -2.82 9.64
C TYR A 113 -17.95 -3.10 10.64
N THR A 114 -18.36 -2.52 11.20
CA THR A 114 -18.53 -1.42 11.96
C THR A 114 -19.94 -1.25 12.30
N ASP A 115 -20.16 -0.89 13.55
CA ASP A 115 -21.45 -0.38 13.98
C ASP A 115 -21.92 0.68 13.00
N GLN A 116 -23.20 0.77 12.75
CA GLN A 116 -23.79 1.70 11.76
C GLN A 116 -23.68 3.17 12.18
N GLU A 117 -23.15 3.46 13.36
CA GLU A 117 -23.00 4.83 13.86
C GLU A 117 -21.72 5.47 13.34
N ALA A 118 -21.87 6.65 12.73
CA ALA A 118 -20.76 7.50 12.34
C ALA A 118 -19.96 7.94 13.57
N LYS A 119 -18.62 7.97 13.46
CA LYS A 119 -17.72 8.24 14.60
C LYS A 119 -16.78 9.36 14.28
N THR A 120 -16.62 10.28 15.23
CA THR A 120 -15.67 11.38 15.09
C THR A 120 -14.26 10.82 14.86
N TYR A 121 -13.75 11.03 13.65
CA TYR A 121 -12.40 10.69 13.26
C TYR A 121 -11.43 11.84 13.55
N LEU A 122 -11.85 13.07 13.26
CA LEU A 122 -11.07 14.28 13.45
C LEU A 122 -11.99 15.41 13.90
N THR A 123 -11.52 16.14 14.89
CA THR A 123 -12.16 17.37 15.35
C THR A 123 -11.10 18.41 15.67
N PHE A 124 -11.44 19.70 15.53
CA PHE A 124 -10.61 20.80 15.97
C PHE A 124 -11.12 21.43 17.28
N ARG A 125 -11.98 20.70 17.99
CA ARG A 125 -12.34 21.09 19.37
C ARG A 125 -11.11 20.95 20.27
N LYS A 126 -10.95 21.89 21.21
CA LYS A 126 -9.89 21.81 22.24
C LYS A 126 -10.23 20.77 23.31
N ASP A 127 -11.51 20.52 23.52
CA ASP A 127 -12.00 19.49 24.40
C ASP A 127 -11.73 18.11 23.82
N THR A 128 -11.45 17.15 24.71
CA THR A 128 -11.19 15.76 24.27
C THR A 128 -12.50 15.07 23.87
N VAL A 129 -12.57 14.61 22.65
CA VAL A 129 -13.68 13.78 22.16
C VAL A 129 -13.28 12.31 22.22
N TYR A 130 -14.18 11.49 22.74
CA TYR A 130 -13.97 10.04 22.91
C TYR A 130 -14.92 9.27 21.99
N TYR A 131 -14.41 8.20 21.40
CA TYR A 131 -15.28 7.25 20.72
C TYR A 131 -14.77 5.81 20.82
N LYS A 132 -15.68 4.87 20.65
CA LYS A 132 -15.42 3.45 20.59
C LYS A 132 -15.89 2.89 19.25
N THR A 133 -15.11 2.00 18.66
CA THR A 133 -15.53 1.24 17.48
C THR A 133 -15.25 -0.23 17.64
N LYS A 134 -16.05 -1.06 17.02
CA LYS A 134 -15.89 -2.51 17.00
C LYS A 134 -15.73 -2.98 15.57
N LEU A 135 -14.61 -3.62 15.26
CA LEU A 135 -14.38 -4.28 14.00
C LEU A 135 -14.59 -5.78 14.19
N LYS A 136 -15.37 -6.39 13.31
CA LYS A 136 -15.56 -7.85 13.30
C LYS A 136 -15.09 -8.39 11.96
N ASN A 137 -14.52 -9.58 11.95
CA ASN A 137 -14.26 -10.36 10.74
C ASN A 137 -15.23 -11.55 10.70
N LYS A 138 -15.50 -12.08 9.51
CA LYS A 138 -16.36 -13.25 9.30
C LYS A 138 -15.91 -14.49 10.07
N ASP A 139 -14.63 -14.60 10.42
CA ASP A 139 -14.00 -15.84 10.87
C ASP A 139 -13.39 -15.81 12.28
N SER A 140 -14.02 -15.18 13.27
CA SER A 140 -13.56 -15.22 14.67
C SER A 140 -12.62 -14.12 15.18
N PHE A 141 -12.35 -13.09 14.41
CA PHE A 141 -11.57 -11.93 14.81
C PHE A 141 -12.50 -10.80 15.24
N SER A 142 -12.28 -10.23 16.41
CA SER A 142 -12.89 -8.97 16.80
C SER A 142 -11.84 -7.98 17.30
N LYS A 143 -12.05 -6.71 17.03
CA LYS A 143 -11.17 -5.64 17.45
C LYS A 143 -12.00 -4.50 18.02
N ASP A 144 -11.82 -4.22 19.31
CA ASP A 144 -12.38 -3.04 19.95
C ASP A 144 -11.35 -1.91 19.89
N ILE A 145 -11.75 -0.77 19.39
CA ILE A 145 -10.89 0.43 19.27
C ILE A 145 -11.49 1.52 20.13
N TYR A 146 -10.74 1.98 21.12
CA TYR A 146 -11.05 3.14 21.93
C TYR A 146 -10.15 4.29 21.49
N GLN A 147 -10.71 5.41 21.13
CA GLN A 147 -9.93 6.56 20.69
C GLN A 147 -10.36 7.82 21.42
N SER A 148 -9.38 8.66 21.77
CA SER A 148 -9.60 10.04 22.15
C SER A 148 -8.86 10.96 21.19
N THR A 149 -9.45 12.09 20.84
CA THR A 149 -8.87 13.09 19.97
C THR A 149 -9.12 14.50 20.49
N ARG A 150 -8.13 15.39 20.33
CA ARG A 150 -8.26 16.80 20.67
C ARG A 150 -7.30 17.64 19.82
N MET A 151 -7.65 18.90 19.57
CA MET A 151 -6.73 19.89 19.01
C MET A 151 -5.81 20.41 20.12
N ILE A 152 -4.49 20.44 19.84
CA ILE A 152 -3.49 20.96 20.77
C ILE A 152 -3.32 22.47 20.57
N LYS A 153 -3.06 22.89 19.33
CA LYS A 153 -2.83 24.30 18.99
C LYS A 153 -2.94 24.59 17.50
N ASP A 154 -3.13 25.86 17.20
CA ASP A 154 -2.94 26.45 15.89
C ASP A 154 -1.47 26.78 15.66
N THR A 155 -1.04 26.72 14.41
CA THR A 155 0.33 27.05 13.99
C THR A 155 0.35 27.45 12.51
N ILE A 156 1.52 27.75 11.97
CA ILE A 156 1.75 28.05 10.55
C ILE A 156 2.83 27.13 10.03
N ILE A 157 2.56 26.47 8.92
CA ILE A 157 3.49 25.58 8.21
C ILE A 157 3.48 25.97 6.73
N LYS A 158 4.65 26.16 6.12
CA LYS A 158 4.77 26.61 4.71
C LYS A 158 3.88 27.83 4.40
N ASN A 159 3.86 28.80 5.31
CA ASN A 159 3.04 30.01 5.21
C ASN A 159 1.52 29.77 5.13
N LYS A 160 1.05 28.60 5.52
CA LYS A 160 -0.37 28.25 5.58
C LYS A 160 -0.81 27.98 7.02
N PRO A 161 -2.05 28.31 7.40
CA PRO A 161 -2.62 27.89 8.68
C PRO A 161 -2.53 26.37 8.85
N ALA A 162 -2.20 25.94 10.05
CA ALA A 162 -2.08 24.53 10.37
C ALA A 162 -2.65 24.22 11.77
N LYS A 163 -3.14 23.00 11.95
CA LYS A 163 -3.72 22.48 13.18
C LYS A 163 -2.93 21.28 13.68
N ILE A 164 -2.57 21.28 14.95
CA ILE A 164 -1.92 20.13 15.59
C ILE A 164 -2.97 19.40 16.41
N VAL A 165 -3.15 18.12 16.08
CA VAL A 165 -4.12 17.22 16.73
C VAL A 165 -3.39 16.06 17.40
N GLU A 166 -3.79 15.75 18.62
CA GLU A 166 -3.32 14.57 19.36
C GLU A 166 -4.43 13.52 19.40
N GLN A 167 -4.05 12.26 19.18
CA GLN A 167 -4.95 11.13 19.31
C GLN A 167 -4.28 10.05 20.16
N ASN A 168 -5.03 9.49 21.08
CA ASN A 168 -4.63 8.28 21.82
C ASN A 168 -5.60 7.17 21.43
N THR A 169 -5.07 6.03 21.05
CA THR A 169 -5.86 4.88 20.61
C THR A 169 -5.45 3.64 21.40
N THR A 170 -6.44 2.92 21.92
CA THR A 170 -6.24 1.59 22.49
C THR A 170 -7.00 0.59 21.63
N ASP A 171 -6.25 -0.28 20.98
CA ASP A 171 -6.75 -1.37 20.16
C ASP A 171 -6.72 -2.67 20.96
N ILE A 172 -7.86 -3.29 21.19
CA ILE A 172 -7.97 -4.60 21.80
C ILE A 172 -8.39 -5.60 20.73
N THR A 173 -7.47 -6.49 20.37
CA THR A 173 -7.69 -7.52 19.35
C THR A 173 -7.94 -8.86 20.04
N VAL A 174 -9.00 -9.55 19.64
CA VAL A 174 -9.35 -10.88 20.14
C VAL A 174 -9.41 -11.86 18.97
N PHE A 175 -8.62 -12.94 19.06
CA PHE A 175 -8.65 -14.06 18.12
C PHE A 175 -9.19 -15.32 18.81
N GLY A 176 -10.29 -15.85 18.30
CA GLY A 176 -10.93 -17.02 18.90
C GLY A 176 -11.37 -16.77 20.34
N LYS A 177 -11.24 -17.80 21.19
CA LYS A 177 -11.64 -17.72 22.61
C LYS A 177 -10.49 -17.35 23.56
N THR A 178 -9.24 -17.43 23.12
CA THR A 178 -8.08 -17.46 24.04
C THR A 178 -7.04 -16.37 23.80
N PHE A 179 -6.91 -15.85 22.60
CA PHE A 179 -5.88 -14.85 22.32
C PHE A 179 -6.43 -13.43 22.42
N ARG A 180 -5.84 -12.62 23.29
CA ARG A 180 -6.15 -11.20 23.43
C ARG A 180 -4.85 -10.40 23.37
N ASP A 181 -4.78 -9.44 22.44
CA ASP A 181 -3.67 -8.49 22.33
C ASP A 181 -4.18 -7.06 22.51
N THR A 182 -3.38 -6.24 23.19
CA THR A 182 -3.72 -4.83 23.43
C THR A 182 -2.57 -3.95 22.96
N VAL A 183 -2.86 -3.08 21.99
CA VAL A 183 -1.90 -2.11 21.46
C VAL A 183 -2.34 -0.71 21.82
N GLN A 184 -1.43 0.05 22.45
CA GLN A 184 -1.62 1.47 22.73
C GLN A 184 -0.83 2.30 21.73
N LEU A 185 -1.49 3.27 21.15
CA LEU A 185 -0.93 4.18 20.16
C LEU A 185 -1.17 5.61 20.60
N ARG A 186 -0.12 6.41 20.58
CA ARG A 186 -0.24 7.86 20.70
C ARG A 186 0.21 8.50 19.41
N SER A 187 -0.63 9.33 18.82
CA SER A 187 -0.27 10.04 17.60
C SER A 187 -0.40 11.55 17.75
N ARG A 188 0.50 12.26 17.09
CA ARG A 188 0.43 13.71 16.91
C ARG A 188 0.46 13.97 15.41
N SER A 189 -0.60 14.61 14.92
CA SER A 189 -0.79 14.89 13.48
C SER A 189 -0.86 16.38 13.24
N ILE A 190 -0.28 16.82 12.14
CA ILE A 190 -0.33 18.22 11.67
C ILE A 190 -1.15 18.24 10.38
N TYR A 191 -2.23 18.95 10.41
CA TYR A 191 -3.09 19.21 9.26
C TYR A 191 -2.84 20.63 8.78
N VAL A 192 -2.51 20.79 7.52
CA VAL A 192 -2.24 22.10 6.90
C VAL A 192 -3.36 22.42 5.93
N GLN A 193 -3.83 23.66 6.00
CA GLN A 193 -4.91 24.15 5.15
C GLN A 193 -4.58 23.92 3.66
N ASP A 194 -5.52 23.37 2.93
CA ASP A 194 -5.45 23.02 1.50
C ASP A 194 -4.42 21.94 1.12
N LEU A 195 -3.68 21.38 2.10
CA LEU A 195 -2.77 20.23 1.90
C LEU A 195 -3.26 18.95 2.58
N GLY A 196 -4.16 19.07 3.56
CA GLY A 196 -4.61 17.92 4.35
C GLY A 196 -3.57 17.49 5.40
N LEU A 197 -3.44 16.18 5.65
CA LEU A 197 -2.45 15.65 6.58
C LEU A 197 -1.04 15.90 6.03
N TYR A 198 -0.30 16.75 6.69
CA TYR A 198 1.07 17.13 6.32
C TYR A 198 2.11 16.23 6.97
N SER A 199 1.97 15.97 8.27
CA SER A 199 2.83 15.03 8.97
C SER A 199 2.12 14.38 10.14
N SER A 200 2.60 13.21 10.55
CA SER A 200 2.18 12.58 11.80
C SER A 200 3.30 11.77 12.42
N ILE A 201 3.33 11.75 13.74
CA ILE A 201 4.21 10.90 14.54
C ILE A 201 3.31 9.97 15.34
N ILE A 202 3.49 8.67 15.17
CA ILE A 202 2.76 7.62 15.90
C ILE A 202 3.77 6.89 16.78
N SER A 203 3.52 6.87 18.07
CA SER A 203 4.34 6.14 19.04
C SER A 203 3.59 4.91 19.53
N THR A 204 4.27 3.79 19.50
CA THR A 204 3.86 2.52 20.11
C THR A 204 4.83 2.16 21.23
N ASN A 205 4.59 1.05 21.93
CA ASN A 205 5.55 0.51 22.89
C ASN A 205 6.88 0.12 22.22
N LYS A 206 6.87 -0.30 20.96
CA LYS A 206 8.03 -0.84 20.23
C LYS A 206 8.67 0.15 19.27
N ASP A 207 7.86 0.98 18.61
CA ASP A 207 8.30 1.78 17.47
C ASP A 207 7.80 3.22 17.54
N VAL A 208 8.52 4.10 16.87
CA VAL A 208 8.05 5.43 16.48
C VAL A 208 7.94 5.46 14.97
N ILE A 209 6.77 5.80 14.47
CA ILE A 209 6.47 5.88 13.03
C ILE A 209 6.21 7.34 12.70
N GLU A 210 7.06 7.91 11.87
CA GLU A 210 6.91 9.26 11.35
C GLU A 210 6.40 9.20 9.90
N ARG A 211 5.38 9.99 9.59
CA ARG A 211 4.86 10.16 8.23
C ARG A 211 5.02 11.61 7.83
N ILE A 212 5.56 11.87 6.64
CA ILE A 212 5.80 13.22 6.13
C ILE A 212 5.30 13.29 4.69
N LEU A 213 4.44 14.27 4.39
CA LEU A 213 3.98 14.57 3.03
C LEU A 213 5.15 15.08 2.18
N VAL A 214 5.41 14.38 1.09
CA VAL A 214 6.48 14.71 0.13
C VAL A 214 5.91 15.47 -1.06
N GLU A 215 4.84 14.94 -1.62
CA GLU A 215 4.30 15.37 -2.90
C GLU A 215 2.80 15.08 -2.99
N GLN A 216 2.10 15.87 -3.79
CA GLN A 216 0.71 15.64 -4.17
C GLN A 216 0.66 15.36 -5.68
N LEU A 217 0.05 14.27 -6.06
CA LEU A 217 -0.06 13.78 -7.43
C LEU A 217 -1.51 13.78 -7.89
N LEU A 218 -1.73 13.92 -9.17
CA LEU A 218 -3.02 13.60 -9.78
C LEU A 218 -3.21 12.07 -9.83
N PRO A 219 -4.44 11.55 -9.73
CA PRO A 219 -4.69 10.12 -9.88
C PRO A 219 -4.15 9.53 -11.18
N SER A 220 -4.22 10.27 -12.29
CA SER A 220 -3.66 9.86 -13.58
C SER A 220 -2.12 9.70 -13.56
N GLU A 221 -1.42 10.52 -12.80
CA GLU A 221 0.03 10.41 -12.61
C GLU A 221 0.37 9.20 -11.73
N PHE A 222 -0.41 8.98 -10.67
CA PHE A 222 -0.29 7.81 -9.81
C PHE A 222 -0.57 6.52 -10.59
N ASP A 223 -1.63 6.48 -11.40
CA ASP A 223 -1.94 5.34 -12.26
C ASP A 223 -0.83 5.08 -13.28
N LYS A 224 -0.26 6.12 -13.85
CA LYS A 224 0.89 6.01 -14.74
C LYS A 224 2.11 5.44 -14.01
N GLN A 225 2.43 5.96 -12.83
CA GLN A 225 3.50 5.42 -11.98
C GLN A 225 3.23 3.98 -11.57
N SER A 226 1.99 3.62 -11.23
CA SER A 226 1.61 2.26 -10.87
C SER A 226 1.69 1.27 -12.04
N LYS A 227 1.42 1.73 -13.26
CA LYS A 227 1.54 0.92 -14.49
C LYS A 227 2.98 0.74 -14.94
N HIS A 228 3.79 1.78 -14.80
CA HIS A 228 5.22 1.72 -15.09
C HIS A 228 6.05 1.28 -13.87
N GLY A 229 5.37 0.84 -12.85
CA GLY A 229 5.75 0.61 -11.48
C GLY A 229 7.00 -0.14 -11.25
N ILE A 230 7.92 0.62 -11.29
CA ILE A 230 9.18 0.43 -10.65
C ILE A 230 8.90 0.06 -9.21
N GLN A 231 9.26 -1.18 -8.85
CA GLN A 231 9.52 -1.63 -7.49
C GLN A 231 8.44 -2.39 -6.72
N ARG A 232 7.62 -3.16 -7.40
CA ARG A 232 7.35 -4.47 -6.82
C ARG A 232 8.55 -5.33 -7.13
N VAL A 233 9.17 -5.90 -6.11
CA VAL A 233 10.10 -7.02 -6.34
C VAL A 233 9.35 -8.03 -7.21
N GLY A 234 9.80 -8.20 -8.44
CA GLY A 234 9.15 -9.11 -9.38
C GLY A 234 8.03 -8.54 -10.26
N TYR A 235 7.62 -7.27 -10.15
CA TYR A 235 6.63 -6.70 -11.07
C TYR A 235 7.06 -6.84 -12.54
N ILE A 236 6.12 -7.28 -13.38
CA ILE A 236 6.34 -7.49 -14.80
C ILE A 236 5.34 -6.61 -15.56
N ASN A 237 5.84 -5.80 -16.49
CA ASN A 237 4.99 -5.13 -17.47
C ASN A 237 4.63 -6.14 -18.56
N PHE A 238 3.38 -6.55 -18.64
CA PHE A 238 2.92 -7.59 -19.57
C PHE A 238 3.10 -7.21 -21.04
N ASP A 239 3.09 -5.91 -21.36
CA ASP A 239 3.29 -5.42 -22.73
C ASP A 239 4.75 -5.54 -23.18
N GLN A 240 5.68 -5.80 -22.27
CA GLN A 240 7.13 -5.91 -22.51
C GLN A 240 7.66 -7.34 -22.31
N THR A 241 6.78 -8.32 -22.17
CA THR A 241 7.18 -9.72 -22.00
C THR A 241 7.54 -10.37 -23.33
N ILE A 242 8.37 -11.42 -23.27
CA ILE A 242 8.75 -12.25 -24.44
C ILE A 242 7.50 -12.86 -25.10
N ASP A 243 6.54 -13.22 -24.27
CA ASP A 243 5.27 -13.86 -24.64
C ASP A 243 4.07 -12.90 -24.51
N LYS A 244 4.26 -11.61 -24.82
CA LYS A 244 3.21 -10.57 -24.67
C LYS A 244 1.90 -10.94 -25.37
N ASP A 245 2.00 -11.59 -26.54
CA ASP A 245 0.85 -11.96 -27.38
C ASP A 245 0.15 -13.25 -26.90
N LYS A 246 0.73 -13.96 -25.92
CA LYS A 246 0.11 -15.13 -25.30
C LYS A 246 -0.73 -14.72 -24.10
N GLU A 247 -1.95 -15.17 -24.03
CA GLU A 247 -2.79 -14.98 -22.86
C GLU A 247 -2.30 -15.85 -21.70
N LEU A 248 -2.31 -15.28 -20.49
CA LEU A 248 -2.17 -16.00 -19.24
C LEU A 248 -3.47 -15.81 -18.47
N ASP A 249 -4.17 -16.91 -18.24
CA ASP A 249 -5.42 -16.93 -17.48
C ASP A 249 -5.13 -16.66 -15.99
N LEU A 250 -5.18 -15.40 -15.60
CA LEU A 250 -5.01 -14.99 -14.22
C LEU A 250 -6.28 -15.25 -13.42
N CYS A 251 -6.12 -15.73 -12.20
CA CYS A 251 -7.23 -15.96 -11.27
C CYS A 251 -7.69 -14.69 -10.57
N LEU A 252 -6.86 -13.65 -10.62
CA LEU A 252 -7.09 -12.32 -10.05
C LEU A 252 -6.62 -11.25 -11.03
N PRO A 253 -7.15 -10.01 -10.91
CA PRO A 253 -6.64 -8.89 -11.69
C PRO A 253 -5.13 -8.71 -11.54
N HIS A 254 -4.43 -8.32 -12.62
CA HIS A 254 -2.97 -8.18 -12.69
C HIS A 254 -2.35 -7.42 -11.48
N LYS A 255 -3.00 -6.34 -11.03
CA LYS A 255 -2.56 -5.57 -9.87
C LYS A 255 -2.57 -6.34 -8.53
N LEU A 256 -3.14 -7.53 -8.49
CA LEU A 256 -3.33 -8.35 -7.29
C LEU A 256 -2.42 -9.59 -7.28
N ILE A 257 -1.50 -9.71 -8.23
CA ILE A 257 -0.50 -10.80 -8.26
C ILE A 257 0.39 -10.67 -7.02
N ALA A 258 0.56 -11.76 -6.29
CA ALA A 258 1.35 -11.83 -5.07
C ALA A 258 2.86 -11.97 -5.35
N ASP A 259 3.70 -11.67 -4.36
CA ASP A 259 5.11 -12.04 -4.42
C ASP A 259 5.27 -13.53 -4.07
N TYR A 260 6.21 -14.22 -4.69
CA TYR A 260 6.41 -15.68 -4.53
C TYR A 260 6.66 -16.13 -3.09
N TYR A 261 7.16 -15.24 -2.23
CA TYR A 261 7.51 -15.51 -0.84
C TYR A 261 6.42 -15.20 0.17
N ASN A 262 5.27 -14.69 -0.26
CA ASN A 262 4.18 -14.29 0.63
C ASN A 262 3.29 -15.45 1.10
N GLY A 263 3.64 -16.68 0.77
CA GLY A 263 2.95 -17.88 1.27
C GLY A 263 3.15 -18.11 2.77
N GLU A 264 2.12 -18.60 3.44
CA GLU A 264 2.12 -18.82 4.90
C GLU A 264 3.11 -19.91 5.33
N ASN A 265 3.16 -21.01 4.57
CA ASN A 265 4.02 -22.16 4.87
C ASN A 265 4.83 -22.61 3.65
N ASP A 266 4.59 -22.01 2.48
CA ASP A 266 5.13 -22.50 1.23
C ASP A 266 5.27 -21.38 0.20
N ARG A 267 6.41 -21.36 -0.49
CA ARG A 267 6.69 -20.37 -1.54
C ARG A 267 6.19 -20.89 -2.88
N ALA A 268 5.90 -20.01 -3.81
CA ALA A 268 5.77 -20.41 -5.20
C ALA A 268 7.11 -20.97 -5.70
N GLY A 269 7.06 -21.90 -6.65
CA GLY A 269 8.26 -22.52 -7.19
C GLY A 269 7.98 -23.76 -8.02
N PHE A 270 8.98 -24.57 -8.23
CA PHE A 270 8.85 -25.84 -8.95
C PHE A 270 8.49 -26.99 -7.99
N ILE A 271 7.54 -27.85 -8.38
CA ILE A 271 7.20 -29.05 -7.64
C ILE A 271 8.40 -30.02 -7.70
N GLY A 272 8.92 -30.41 -6.55
CA GLY A 272 10.14 -31.22 -6.47
C GLY A 272 11.42 -30.44 -6.24
N GLY A 273 11.33 -29.10 -6.21
CA GLY A 273 12.41 -28.21 -5.81
C GLY A 273 13.49 -27.96 -6.85
N LYS A 274 14.49 -27.18 -6.49
CA LYS A 274 15.57 -26.69 -7.34
C LYS A 274 16.34 -27.82 -8.06
N SER A 275 16.70 -28.87 -7.34
CA SER A 275 17.51 -29.98 -7.92
C SER A 275 16.79 -30.69 -9.05
N ASN A 276 15.49 -30.94 -8.91
CA ASN A 276 14.71 -31.59 -9.96
C ASN A 276 14.44 -30.64 -11.13
N LEU A 277 14.23 -29.35 -10.87
CA LEU A 277 14.14 -28.35 -11.94
C LEU A 277 15.45 -28.28 -12.74
N LYS A 278 16.62 -28.26 -12.07
CA LYS A 278 17.92 -28.26 -12.74
C LYS A 278 18.11 -29.52 -13.62
N LYS A 279 17.72 -30.70 -13.13
CA LYS A 279 17.77 -31.94 -13.92
C LYS A 279 16.87 -31.86 -15.16
N LEU A 280 15.63 -31.35 -14.99
CA LEU A 280 14.68 -31.19 -16.09
C LEU A 280 15.23 -30.21 -17.16
N ILE A 281 15.77 -29.08 -16.74
CA ILE A 281 16.34 -28.09 -17.66
C ILE A 281 17.54 -28.72 -18.41
N ASN A 282 18.47 -29.34 -17.69
CA ASN A 282 19.63 -29.97 -18.31
C ASN A 282 19.28 -31.09 -19.28
N SER A 283 18.18 -31.82 -19.05
CA SER A 283 17.71 -32.86 -19.97
C SER A 283 17.17 -32.32 -21.31
N LYS A 284 16.79 -31.05 -21.35
CA LYS A 284 16.25 -30.36 -22.54
C LYS A 284 17.23 -29.35 -23.14
N LEU A 285 18.35 -29.12 -22.47
CA LEU A 285 19.31 -28.09 -22.85
C LEU A 285 20.12 -28.49 -24.08
N ASP A 286 20.08 -27.65 -25.09
CA ASP A 286 21.06 -27.65 -26.18
C ASP A 286 22.16 -26.62 -25.84
N ALA A 287 23.33 -27.12 -25.43
CA ALA A 287 24.45 -26.28 -25.03
C ALA A 287 24.95 -25.35 -26.15
N SER A 288 24.78 -25.73 -27.42
CA SER A 288 25.17 -24.90 -28.57
C SER A 288 24.44 -23.55 -28.60
N LYS A 289 23.23 -23.48 -28.02
CA LYS A 289 22.40 -22.28 -27.94
C LYS A 289 22.88 -21.28 -26.88
N LEU A 290 23.76 -21.69 -25.98
CA LEU A 290 24.31 -20.84 -24.92
C LEU A 290 25.76 -20.45 -25.18
N THR A 291 26.33 -20.69 -26.35
CA THR A 291 27.74 -20.49 -26.67
C THR A 291 28.20 -19.07 -26.33
N ASN A 292 29.31 -18.97 -25.59
CA ASN A 292 29.92 -17.71 -25.13
C ASN A 292 29.09 -16.86 -24.14
N GLU A 293 27.95 -17.35 -23.65
CA GLU A 293 27.20 -16.61 -22.64
C GLU A 293 27.80 -16.74 -21.25
N SER A 294 27.93 -15.60 -20.55
CA SER A 294 28.43 -15.54 -19.16
C SER A 294 27.72 -14.42 -18.42
N GLY A 295 27.33 -14.69 -17.16
CA GLY A 295 26.65 -13.75 -16.30
C GLY A 295 25.38 -14.35 -15.67
N TYR A 296 24.50 -13.49 -15.22
CA TYR A 296 23.23 -13.82 -14.57
C TYR A 296 22.08 -13.57 -15.53
N LEU A 297 21.59 -14.61 -16.20
CA LEU A 297 20.38 -14.52 -17.03
C LEU A 297 19.15 -14.77 -16.15
N THR A 298 18.40 -13.73 -15.86
CA THR A 298 17.26 -13.79 -14.96
C THR A 298 15.95 -13.76 -15.75
N PHE A 299 15.17 -14.83 -15.67
CA PHE A 299 13.80 -14.85 -16.12
C PHE A 299 12.89 -14.46 -14.96
N ARG A 300 12.08 -13.43 -15.12
CA ARG A 300 10.95 -13.13 -14.26
C ARG A 300 9.66 -13.51 -14.98
N PHE A 301 8.72 -14.10 -14.27
CA PHE A 301 7.46 -14.57 -14.85
C PHE A 301 6.37 -14.67 -13.78
N VAL A 302 5.15 -14.91 -14.22
CA VAL A 302 4.01 -15.15 -13.34
C VAL A 302 3.70 -16.63 -13.33
N ILE A 303 3.50 -17.18 -12.13
CA ILE A 303 2.86 -18.48 -11.92
C ILE A 303 1.42 -18.21 -11.49
N ASN A 304 0.44 -18.61 -12.31
CA ASN A 304 -0.96 -18.40 -11.95
C ASN A 304 -1.44 -19.40 -10.88
N CYS A 305 -2.63 -19.21 -10.33
CA CYS A 305 -3.19 -20.06 -9.28
C CYS A 305 -3.40 -21.53 -9.73
N LYS A 306 -3.35 -21.82 -11.03
CA LYS A 306 -3.45 -23.17 -11.61
C LYS A 306 -2.07 -23.81 -11.80
N GLY A 307 -0.98 -23.11 -11.50
CA GLY A 307 0.38 -23.59 -11.70
C GLY A 307 0.89 -23.48 -13.14
N ILE A 308 0.33 -22.55 -13.92
CA ILE A 308 0.78 -22.26 -15.29
C ILE A 308 1.68 -21.02 -15.23
N ALA A 309 2.86 -21.12 -15.86
CA ALA A 309 3.78 -20.00 -15.98
C ALA A 309 3.55 -19.22 -17.29
N GLY A 310 3.70 -17.90 -17.22
CA GLY A 310 3.61 -17.02 -18.38
C GLY A 310 4.06 -15.58 -18.06
N LYS A 311 4.04 -14.72 -19.06
CA LYS A 311 4.48 -13.33 -18.94
C LYS A 311 5.94 -13.21 -18.54
N PHE A 312 6.81 -13.87 -19.31
CA PHE A 312 8.24 -13.91 -19.09
C PHE A 312 8.95 -12.64 -19.54
N THR A 313 9.94 -12.18 -18.75
CA THR A 313 10.86 -11.09 -19.10
C THR A 313 12.28 -11.41 -18.60
N THR A 314 13.28 -10.80 -19.24
CA THR A 314 14.72 -10.93 -18.88
C THR A 314 15.39 -9.59 -18.56
N ASP A 315 14.61 -8.56 -18.27
CA ASP A 315 15.04 -7.18 -18.08
C ASP A 315 15.98 -6.92 -16.87
N GLU A 316 16.04 -7.85 -15.92
CA GLU A 316 16.95 -7.81 -14.76
C GLU A 316 18.23 -8.66 -14.92
N SER A 317 18.56 -9.07 -16.15
CA SER A 317 19.78 -9.84 -16.42
C SER A 317 21.03 -8.97 -16.33
N ALA A 318 22.16 -9.56 -15.82
CA ALA A 318 23.38 -8.83 -15.52
C ALA A 318 24.65 -9.63 -15.85
N ASP A 319 25.76 -8.92 -15.99
CA ASP A 319 27.08 -9.52 -15.99
C ASP A 319 27.57 -9.91 -14.56
N PHE A 320 28.76 -10.49 -14.41
CA PHE A 320 29.31 -10.85 -13.10
C PHE A 320 29.69 -9.63 -12.22
N ASN A 321 29.70 -8.43 -12.77
CA ASN A 321 29.88 -7.18 -12.03
C ASN A 321 28.55 -6.52 -11.67
N TYR A 322 27.43 -7.21 -11.92
CA TYR A 322 26.07 -6.72 -11.72
C TYR A 322 25.68 -5.54 -12.60
N ASN A 323 26.40 -5.27 -13.70
CA ASN A 323 25.96 -4.34 -14.71
C ASN A 323 24.87 -4.99 -15.57
N LYS A 324 23.88 -4.21 -15.98
CA LYS A 324 22.83 -4.68 -16.88
C LYS A 324 23.46 -5.30 -18.13
N LYS A 325 23.09 -6.55 -18.43
CA LYS A 325 23.56 -7.29 -19.61
C LYS A 325 22.38 -7.80 -20.41
N GLN A 326 22.44 -7.62 -21.72
CA GLN A 326 21.55 -8.27 -22.66
C GLN A 326 22.24 -9.54 -23.18
N PHE A 327 21.57 -10.68 -23.03
CA PHE A 327 21.98 -11.97 -23.57
C PHE A 327 21.51 -12.12 -25.02
N SER A 328 22.06 -13.07 -25.75
CA SER A 328 21.65 -13.35 -27.13
C SER A 328 20.17 -13.80 -27.18
N ASN A 329 19.48 -13.43 -28.26
CA ASN A 329 18.11 -13.86 -28.46
C ASN A 329 17.99 -15.40 -28.54
N GLU A 330 19.03 -16.07 -29.05
CA GLU A 330 19.08 -17.53 -29.14
C GLU A 330 19.08 -18.16 -27.76
N ALA A 331 19.94 -17.70 -26.86
CA ALA A 331 19.99 -18.18 -25.46
C ALA A 331 18.68 -17.91 -24.72
N ILE A 332 18.14 -16.67 -24.87
CA ILE A 332 16.88 -16.27 -24.25
C ILE A 332 15.73 -17.15 -24.75
N THR A 333 15.59 -17.30 -26.06
CA THR A 333 14.50 -18.07 -26.67
C THR A 333 14.58 -19.55 -26.26
N HIS A 334 15.77 -20.14 -26.32
CA HIS A 334 15.96 -21.54 -25.95
C HIS A 334 15.58 -21.82 -24.48
N LEU A 335 16.07 -21.02 -23.55
CA LEU A 335 15.72 -21.19 -22.13
C LEU A 335 14.24 -20.84 -21.85
N TYR A 336 13.68 -19.85 -22.54
CA TYR A 336 12.25 -19.55 -22.49
C TYR A 336 11.39 -20.76 -22.93
N ASP A 337 11.73 -21.42 -24.04
CA ASP A 337 11.00 -22.57 -24.55
C ASP A 337 11.02 -23.74 -23.54
N ILE A 338 12.17 -23.96 -22.89
CA ILE A 338 12.27 -24.94 -21.81
C ILE A 338 11.36 -24.55 -20.65
N LEU A 339 11.49 -23.30 -20.11
CA LEU A 339 10.73 -22.86 -18.94
C LEU A 339 9.21 -22.82 -19.18
N SER A 340 8.78 -22.36 -20.36
CA SER A 340 7.37 -22.27 -20.73
C SER A 340 6.74 -23.65 -20.94
N SER A 341 7.54 -24.68 -21.22
CA SER A 341 7.09 -26.07 -21.33
C SER A 341 6.89 -26.78 -19.99
N VAL A 342 7.39 -26.19 -18.90
CA VAL A 342 7.29 -26.77 -17.55
C VAL A 342 5.86 -26.63 -17.03
N LYS A 343 5.25 -27.74 -16.60
CA LYS A 343 3.87 -27.77 -16.10
C LYS A 343 3.76 -27.94 -14.59
N GLU A 344 4.86 -28.23 -13.92
CA GLU A 344 4.89 -28.56 -12.50
C GLU A 344 5.21 -27.32 -11.64
N TRP A 345 4.66 -26.15 -11.96
CA TRP A 345 4.79 -25.00 -11.12
C TRP A 345 3.79 -25.04 -9.97
N LYS A 346 4.28 -24.70 -8.79
CA LYS A 346 3.49 -24.58 -7.57
C LYS A 346 3.15 -23.12 -7.32
N PRO A 347 1.85 -22.75 -7.31
CA PRO A 347 1.45 -21.39 -6.97
C PRO A 347 1.67 -21.11 -5.47
N VAL A 348 1.80 -19.84 -5.12
CA VAL A 348 1.79 -19.44 -3.72
C VAL A 348 0.43 -19.71 -3.08
N ILE A 349 0.43 -20.14 -1.82
CA ILE A 349 -0.80 -20.36 -1.03
C ILE A 349 -0.86 -19.31 0.08
N ILE A 350 -1.93 -18.51 0.07
CA ILE A 350 -2.19 -17.47 1.05
C ILE A 350 -3.59 -17.69 1.60
N ARG A 351 -3.69 -17.90 2.91
CA ARG A 351 -4.95 -18.20 3.62
C ARG A 351 -5.73 -19.36 2.99
N ASN A 352 -5.01 -20.45 2.77
CA ASN A 352 -5.53 -21.68 2.13
C ASN A 352 -6.08 -21.47 0.71
N LYS A 353 -5.76 -20.36 0.04
CA LYS A 353 -6.13 -20.12 -1.36
C LYS A 353 -4.90 -20.03 -2.23
N LYS A 354 -4.91 -20.74 -3.35
CA LYS A 354 -3.90 -20.59 -4.40
C LYS A 354 -4.04 -19.22 -5.04
N ARG A 355 -2.91 -18.53 -5.28
CA ARG A 355 -2.85 -17.18 -5.84
C ARG A 355 -1.90 -17.13 -7.00
N ASP A 356 -2.16 -16.21 -7.93
CA ASP A 356 -1.19 -15.79 -8.92
C ASP A 356 -0.02 -15.13 -8.21
N SER A 357 1.21 -15.44 -8.62
CA SER A 357 2.42 -14.89 -8.00
C SER A 357 3.51 -14.58 -9.00
N TYR A 358 4.22 -13.48 -8.78
CA TYR A 358 5.48 -13.24 -9.46
C TYR A 358 6.51 -14.24 -8.99
N PHE A 359 7.32 -14.71 -9.92
CA PHE A 359 8.44 -15.61 -9.64
C PHE A 359 9.65 -15.22 -10.49
N TYR A 360 10.82 -15.59 -10.07
CA TYR A 360 12.02 -15.42 -10.88
C TYR A 360 12.94 -16.64 -10.79
N LEU A 361 13.76 -16.79 -11.82
CA LEU A 361 14.77 -17.84 -11.95
C LEU A 361 15.98 -17.24 -12.60
N THR A 362 17.14 -17.29 -11.91
CA THR A 362 18.40 -16.78 -12.43
C THR A 362 19.31 -17.95 -12.78
N PHE A 363 19.69 -18.02 -14.04
CA PHE A 363 20.73 -18.93 -14.51
C PHE A 363 22.10 -18.26 -14.34
N ILE A 364 23.01 -18.91 -13.62
CA ILE A 364 24.41 -18.52 -13.57
C ILE A 364 25.10 -19.18 -14.75
N LEU A 365 25.38 -18.42 -15.79
CA LEU A 365 26.04 -18.89 -17.01
C LEU A 365 27.52 -18.54 -16.97
N LYS A 366 28.40 -19.49 -17.37
CA LYS A 366 29.83 -19.25 -17.55
C LYS A 366 30.28 -19.99 -18.79
N ASN A 367 30.75 -19.23 -19.77
CA ASN A 367 31.23 -19.76 -21.07
C ASN A 367 30.24 -20.71 -21.74
N GLY A 368 28.96 -20.38 -21.70
CA GLY A 368 27.87 -21.21 -22.29
C GLY A 368 27.37 -22.35 -21.42
N GLU A 369 27.87 -22.55 -20.23
CA GLU A 369 27.42 -23.61 -19.32
C GLU A 369 26.60 -23.06 -18.16
N ILE A 370 25.55 -23.80 -17.77
CA ILE A 370 24.72 -23.48 -16.57
C ILE A 370 25.46 -24.00 -15.34
N GLN A 371 26.10 -23.12 -14.59
CA GLN A 371 26.75 -23.43 -13.33
C GLN A 371 25.72 -23.72 -12.22
N ASP A 372 24.75 -22.85 -12.07
CA ASP A 372 23.67 -23.00 -11.10
C ASP A 372 22.42 -22.25 -11.51
N ILE A 373 21.32 -22.48 -10.77
CA ILE A 373 20.01 -21.81 -10.93
C ILE A 373 19.60 -21.29 -9.57
N LEU A 374 19.17 -20.00 -9.49
CA LEU A 374 18.68 -19.35 -8.27
C LEU A 374 17.20 -19.00 -8.41
N PRO A 375 16.38 -18.94 -7.35
CA PRO A 375 16.64 -19.15 -5.94
C PRO A 375 16.80 -20.59 -5.53
#